data_9e50dcda56394437d3080cea04a94e48
#
_entry.id   9e50dcda56394437d3080cea04a94e48
#
_cell.length_a   1.000
_cell.length_b   1.000
_cell.length_c   1.000
_cell.angle_alpha   90.00
_cell.angle_beta   90.00
_cell.angle_gamma   90.00
#
_symmetry.space_group_name_H-M   'P 1'
#
loop_
_entity.id
_entity.type
_entity.pdbx_description
1 polymer ?
#
loop_
_entity_poly.entity_id
_entity_poly.type
_entity_poly.pdbx_seq_one_letter_code
_entity_poly.pdbx_strand_id
1 'polypeptide(L)'
;MDDLDYKILSLISNDARISFLEVSRICNVSGAAVHQRVQKMMANEIITGSEFWLNLKKIGYQTCAFLFLHFSETTNLDRIVEKLKDIREIVECHSITGEYDIFVKIYALNNSHLYEIIQNQIKPLGVVRTETLMSYKESFHRQFVFG
;
A
#
# COMPACT_ATOMS: atom_id res chain seq x y z
N MET A 1 2.43 -6.85 23.15
CA MET A 1 2.69 -5.40 23.08
C MET A 1 2.21 -4.75 24.36
N ASP A 2 2.96 -3.82 24.89
CA ASP A 2 2.60 -3.01 26.05
C ASP A 2 2.41 -1.53 25.68
N ASP A 3 2.07 -0.67 26.65
CA ASP A 3 1.81 0.76 26.41
C ASP A 3 3.03 1.49 25.80
N LEU A 4 4.24 1.05 26.16
CA LEU A 4 5.46 1.61 25.59
C LEU A 4 5.61 1.25 24.10
N ASP A 5 5.28 0.02 23.72
CA ASP A 5 5.26 -0.39 22.32
C ASP A 5 4.31 0.46 21.50
N TYR A 6 3.08 0.67 21.99
CA TYR A 6 2.09 1.52 21.32
C TYR A 6 2.57 2.97 21.21
N LYS A 7 3.21 3.50 22.25
CA LYS A 7 3.76 4.87 22.23
C LYS A 7 4.88 5.01 21.19
N ILE A 8 5.79 4.04 21.14
CA ILE A 8 6.86 4.01 20.13
C ILE A 8 6.25 3.94 18.72
N LEU A 9 5.29 3.03 18.48
CA LEU A 9 4.61 2.91 17.18
C LEU A 9 3.93 4.22 16.76
N SER A 10 3.24 4.89 17.68
CA SER A 10 2.60 6.17 17.39
C SER A 10 3.62 7.22 16.91
N LEU A 11 4.78 7.32 17.57
CA LEU A 11 5.81 8.27 17.21
C LEU A 11 6.41 7.99 15.84
N ILE A 12 6.82 6.75 15.58
CA ILE A 12 7.45 6.38 14.29
C ILE A 12 6.46 6.35 13.12
N SER A 13 5.18 6.07 13.37
CA SER A 13 4.14 6.12 12.33
C SER A 13 3.80 7.54 11.91
N ASN A 14 3.92 8.51 12.83
CA ASN A 14 3.69 9.92 12.52
C ASN A 14 4.88 10.59 11.84
N ASP A 15 6.10 10.16 12.17
CA ASP A 15 7.32 10.64 11.56
C ASP A 15 8.34 9.50 11.39
N ALA A 16 8.39 8.93 10.18
CA ALA A 16 9.34 7.86 9.85
C ALA A 16 10.81 8.30 9.92
N ARG A 17 11.09 9.60 10.04
CA ARG A 17 12.44 10.17 10.16
C ARG A 17 12.85 10.48 11.60
N ILE A 18 11.93 10.31 12.55
CA ILE A 18 12.26 10.52 13.97
C ILE A 18 13.41 9.61 14.40
N SER A 19 14.40 10.17 15.08
CA SER A 19 15.53 9.36 15.58
C SER A 19 15.10 8.53 16.80
N PHE A 20 15.70 7.34 16.96
CA PHE A 20 15.47 6.54 18.16
C PHE A 20 15.91 7.27 19.45
N LEU A 21 16.88 8.17 19.34
CA LEU A 21 17.29 9.02 20.45
C LEU A 21 16.16 9.97 20.87
N GLU A 22 15.48 10.57 19.91
CA GLU A 22 14.33 11.44 20.18
C GLU A 22 13.16 10.62 20.76
N VAL A 23 12.84 9.47 20.18
CA VAL A 23 11.83 8.55 20.71
C VAL A 23 12.16 8.16 22.16
N SER A 24 13.43 7.87 22.45
CA SER A 24 13.88 7.49 23.80
C SER A 24 13.65 8.62 24.82
N ARG A 25 13.90 9.87 24.42
CA ARG A 25 13.63 11.05 25.26
C ARG A 25 12.12 11.20 25.54
N ILE A 26 11.29 11.11 24.52
CA ILE A 26 9.82 11.26 24.65
C ILE A 26 9.24 10.11 25.49
N CYS A 27 9.77 8.91 25.34
CA CYS A 27 9.31 7.72 26.09
C CYS A 27 9.96 7.57 27.46
N ASN A 28 10.97 8.37 27.78
CA ASN A 28 11.77 8.29 29.01
C ASN A 28 12.38 6.89 29.22
N VAL A 29 13.00 6.36 28.18
CA VAL A 29 13.73 5.08 28.17
C VAL A 29 15.07 5.23 27.47
N SER A 30 15.95 4.25 27.53
CA SER A 30 17.21 4.29 26.78
C SER A 30 17.00 4.11 25.27
N GLY A 31 17.90 4.66 24.46
CA GLY A 31 17.90 4.43 23.00
C GLY A 31 18.05 2.96 22.65
N ALA A 32 18.84 2.20 23.43
CA ALA A 32 18.96 0.76 23.27
C ALA A 32 17.62 0.03 23.50
N ALA A 33 16.84 0.47 24.49
CA ALA A 33 15.52 -0.11 24.74
C ALA A 33 14.55 0.15 23.58
N VAL A 34 14.56 1.36 23.02
CA VAL A 34 13.75 1.69 21.82
C VAL A 34 14.17 0.79 20.65
N HIS A 35 15.47 0.71 20.37
CA HIS A 35 16.00 -0.12 19.28
C HIS A 35 15.57 -1.58 19.42
N GLN A 36 15.72 -2.16 20.61
CA GLN A 36 15.35 -3.54 20.88
C GLN A 36 13.86 -3.80 20.67
N ARG A 37 13.00 -2.87 21.10
CA ARG A 37 11.56 -2.99 20.91
C ARG A 37 11.15 -2.88 19.43
N VAL A 38 11.73 -1.93 18.70
CA VAL A 38 11.49 -1.79 17.25
C VAL A 38 11.92 -3.05 16.52
N GLN A 39 13.11 -3.60 16.83
CA GLN A 39 13.58 -4.86 16.23
C GLN A 39 12.63 -6.03 16.53
N LYS A 40 12.13 -6.13 17.75
CA LYS A 40 11.14 -7.16 18.11
C LYS A 40 9.82 -6.98 17.34
N MET A 41 9.35 -5.75 17.18
CA MET A 41 8.15 -5.47 16.40
C MET A 41 8.34 -5.76 14.91
N MET A 42 9.53 -5.52 14.35
CA MET A 42 9.86 -5.93 12.98
C MET A 42 9.92 -7.45 12.83
N ALA A 43 10.56 -8.15 13.77
CA ALA A 43 10.63 -9.61 13.75
C ALA A 43 9.26 -10.29 13.86
N ASN A 44 8.31 -9.66 14.53
CA ASN A 44 6.92 -10.10 14.65
C ASN A 44 6.00 -9.54 13.56
N GLU A 45 6.54 -8.94 12.50
CA GLU A 45 5.81 -8.36 11.38
C GLU A 45 4.76 -7.30 11.76
N ILE A 46 4.91 -6.69 12.94
CA ILE A 46 4.08 -5.55 13.37
C ILE A 46 4.50 -4.29 12.61
N ILE A 47 5.81 -4.11 12.44
CA ILE A 47 6.39 -3.10 11.54
C ILE A 47 6.86 -3.85 10.30
N THR A 48 6.21 -3.59 9.17
CA THR A 48 6.47 -4.26 7.89
C THR A 48 7.41 -3.47 6.98
N GLY A 49 7.68 -2.22 7.30
CA GLY A 49 8.56 -1.36 6.54
C GLY A 49 8.39 0.11 6.86
N SER A 50 9.15 0.93 6.17
CA SER A 50 9.00 2.40 6.17
C SER A 50 9.26 2.93 4.77
N GLU A 51 8.52 3.94 4.35
CA GLU A 51 8.64 4.52 3.03
C GLU A 51 8.38 6.03 3.05
N PHE A 52 8.90 6.73 2.05
CA PHE A 52 8.54 8.12 1.80
C PHE A 52 7.27 8.19 0.95
N TRP A 53 6.38 9.07 1.32
CA TRP A 53 5.20 9.34 0.51
C TRP A 53 5.52 10.34 -0.58
N LEU A 54 5.23 9.96 -1.82
CA LEU A 54 5.55 10.75 -2.99
C LEU A 54 4.31 11.45 -3.53
N ASN A 55 4.46 12.69 -3.95
CA ASN A 55 3.43 13.34 -4.75
C ASN A 55 3.57 12.88 -6.21
N LEU A 56 2.88 11.81 -6.56
CA LEU A 56 3.00 11.17 -7.87
C LEU A 56 2.61 12.11 -9.01
N LYS A 57 1.64 13.02 -8.80
CA LYS A 57 1.26 14.02 -9.81
C LYS A 57 2.42 14.94 -10.17
N LYS A 58 3.21 15.36 -9.18
CA LYS A 58 4.38 16.23 -9.42
C LYS A 58 5.51 15.55 -10.17
N ILE A 59 5.56 14.23 -10.18
CA ILE A 59 6.55 13.46 -10.93
C ILE A 59 5.97 12.83 -12.22
N GLY A 60 4.78 13.28 -12.64
CA GLY A 60 4.23 12.98 -13.96
C GLY A 60 3.09 11.97 -14.01
N TYR A 61 2.75 11.29 -12.92
CA TYR A 61 1.65 10.33 -12.88
C TYR A 61 0.32 11.07 -12.58
N GLN A 62 -0.35 11.51 -13.63
CA GLN A 62 -1.53 12.37 -13.52
C GLN A 62 -2.84 11.60 -13.26
N THR A 63 -2.86 10.31 -13.54
CA THR A 63 -4.05 9.48 -13.47
C THR A 63 -3.93 8.46 -12.35
N CYS A 64 -4.93 8.42 -11.47
CA CYS A 64 -5.14 7.37 -10.48
C CYS A 64 -6.48 6.69 -10.74
N ALA A 65 -6.50 5.37 -10.79
CA ALA A 65 -7.72 4.60 -11.01
C ALA A 65 -7.82 3.43 -10.04
N PHE A 66 -9.06 3.03 -9.81
CA PHE A 66 -9.42 1.83 -9.06
C PHE A 66 -10.04 0.84 -10.04
N LEU A 67 -9.44 -0.33 -10.19
CA LEU A 67 -9.92 -1.38 -11.06
C LEU A 67 -10.49 -2.52 -10.24
N PHE A 68 -11.66 -2.97 -10.63
CA PHE A 68 -12.30 -4.17 -10.11
C PHE A 68 -12.26 -5.23 -11.19
N LEU A 69 -11.75 -6.41 -10.86
CA LEU A 69 -11.48 -7.49 -11.79
C LEU A 69 -12.28 -8.73 -11.39
N HIS A 70 -13.00 -9.30 -12.36
CA HIS A 70 -13.70 -10.56 -12.21
C HIS A 70 -13.10 -11.61 -13.15
N PHE A 71 -12.83 -12.81 -12.60
CA PHE A 71 -12.29 -13.95 -13.31
C PHE A 71 -13.26 -15.11 -13.29
N SER A 72 -13.05 -16.10 -14.15
CA SER A 72 -13.83 -17.34 -14.11
C SER A 72 -13.54 -18.13 -12.82
N GLU A 73 -14.49 -18.97 -12.41
CA GLU A 73 -14.37 -19.81 -11.21
C GLU A 73 -13.17 -20.78 -11.25
N THR A 74 -12.69 -21.13 -12.45
CA THR A 74 -11.55 -22.03 -12.65
C THR A 74 -10.21 -21.33 -12.60
N THR A 75 -10.19 -20.00 -12.47
CA THR A 75 -8.96 -19.21 -12.45
C THR A 75 -8.23 -19.36 -11.12
N ASN A 76 -6.91 -19.58 -11.18
CA ASN A 76 -6.05 -19.52 -10.00
C ASN A 76 -5.74 -18.04 -9.67
N LEU A 77 -6.45 -17.49 -8.68
CA LEU A 77 -6.32 -16.08 -8.29
C LEU A 77 -4.95 -15.76 -7.71
N ASP A 78 -4.32 -16.67 -7.00
CA ASP A 78 -2.97 -16.43 -6.44
C ASP A 78 -1.95 -16.20 -7.55
N ARG A 79 -2.06 -16.96 -8.65
CA ARG A 79 -1.23 -16.76 -9.84
C ARG A 79 -1.50 -15.40 -10.50
N ILE A 80 -2.75 -14.96 -10.54
CA ILE A 80 -3.10 -13.63 -11.06
C ILE A 80 -2.49 -12.54 -10.21
N VAL A 81 -2.58 -12.62 -8.88
CA VAL A 81 -1.98 -11.66 -7.95
C VAL A 81 -0.47 -11.53 -8.17
N GLU A 82 0.25 -12.64 -8.34
CA GLU A 82 1.69 -12.61 -8.63
C GLU A 82 2.00 -11.90 -9.95
N LYS A 83 1.18 -12.08 -10.98
CA LYS A 83 1.34 -11.39 -12.26
C LYS A 83 0.99 -9.90 -12.17
N LEU A 84 -0.02 -9.53 -11.41
CA LEU A 84 -0.36 -8.12 -11.15
C LEU A 84 0.76 -7.40 -10.41
N LYS A 85 1.46 -8.09 -9.52
CA LYS A 85 2.61 -7.57 -8.79
C LYS A 85 3.77 -7.13 -9.70
N ASP A 86 3.92 -7.75 -10.86
CA ASP A 86 4.94 -7.39 -11.84
C ASP A 86 4.62 -6.08 -12.59
N ILE A 87 3.39 -5.58 -12.50
CA ILE A 87 2.98 -4.30 -13.09
C ILE A 87 3.28 -3.20 -12.08
N ARG A 88 4.36 -2.45 -12.30
CA ARG A 88 4.85 -1.44 -11.34
C ARG A 88 3.89 -0.30 -11.07
N GLU A 89 2.97 -0.02 -11.99
CA GLU A 89 1.95 1.00 -11.87
C GLU A 89 0.85 0.61 -10.88
N ILE A 90 0.72 -0.67 -10.56
CA ILE A 90 -0.19 -1.17 -9.53
C ILE A 90 0.47 -1.01 -8.16
N VAL A 91 -0.13 -0.22 -7.29
CA VAL A 91 0.41 0.11 -5.96
C VAL A 91 -0.33 -0.58 -4.83
N GLU A 92 -1.54 -1.06 -5.07
CA GLU A 92 -2.34 -1.86 -4.13
C GLU A 92 -3.07 -2.96 -4.87
N CYS A 93 -3.17 -4.11 -4.24
CA CYS A 93 -3.94 -5.24 -4.74
C CYS A 93 -4.61 -5.93 -3.55
N HIS A 94 -5.93 -6.13 -3.64
CA HIS A 94 -6.73 -6.79 -2.62
C HIS A 94 -7.59 -7.89 -3.24
N SER A 95 -7.63 -9.05 -2.62
CA SER A 95 -8.70 -10.01 -2.86
C SER A 95 -9.94 -9.54 -2.10
N ILE A 96 -11.05 -9.42 -2.77
CA ILE A 96 -12.28 -8.82 -2.22
C ILE A 96 -13.46 -9.79 -2.30
N THR A 97 -14.47 -9.52 -1.50
CA THR A 97 -15.77 -10.20 -1.57
C THR A 97 -16.73 -9.42 -2.48
N GLY A 98 -17.78 -10.08 -2.96
CA GLY A 98 -18.81 -9.49 -3.80
C GLY A 98 -18.71 -9.91 -5.26
N GLU A 99 -19.14 -9.07 -6.17
CA GLU A 99 -19.22 -9.38 -7.60
C GLU A 99 -17.86 -9.44 -8.29
N TYR A 100 -16.83 -8.84 -7.70
CA TYR A 100 -15.48 -8.83 -8.21
C TYR A 100 -14.56 -9.63 -7.29
N ASP A 101 -13.49 -10.17 -7.85
CA ASP A 101 -12.54 -11.03 -7.13
C ASP A 101 -11.33 -10.24 -6.61
N ILE A 102 -10.89 -9.25 -7.40
CA ILE A 102 -9.68 -8.48 -7.13
C ILE A 102 -9.96 -6.99 -7.33
N PHE A 103 -9.47 -6.20 -6.40
CA PHE A 103 -9.36 -4.75 -6.51
C PHE A 103 -7.89 -4.37 -6.64
N VAL A 104 -7.58 -3.45 -7.57
CA VAL A 104 -6.26 -2.83 -7.67
C VAL A 104 -6.36 -1.32 -7.73
N LYS A 105 -5.39 -0.65 -7.13
CA LYS A 105 -5.14 0.78 -7.30
C LYS A 105 -3.96 0.97 -8.22
N ILE A 106 -4.12 1.80 -9.23
CA ILE A 106 -3.13 1.99 -10.28
C ILE A 106 -2.87 3.48 -10.52
N TYR A 107 -1.60 3.82 -10.70
CA TYR A 107 -1.18 5.14 -11.17
C TYR A 107 -0.63 5.04 -12.58
N ALA A 108 -1.05 5.96 -13.44
CA ALA A 108 -0.60 6.05 -14.82
C ALA A 108 -0.20 7.50 -15.16
N LEU A 109 0.65 7.66 -16.18
CA LEU A 109 1.07 8.98 -16.64
C LEU A 109 -0.12 9.82 -17.12
N ASN A 110 -1.03 9.18 -17.82
CA ASN A 110 -2.26 9.78 -18.37
C ASN A 110 -3.28 8.69 -18.68
N ASN A 111 -4.45 9.07 -19.20
CA ASN A 111 -5.51 8.12 -19.52
C ASN A 111 -5.12 7.14 -20.63
N SER A 112 -4.34 7.57 -21.63
CA SER A 112 -3.85 6.68 -22.69
C SER A 112 -2.93 5.61 -22.15
N HIS A 113 -2.02 5.96 -21.25
CA HIS A 113 -1.14 5.01 -20.57
C HIS A 113 -1.95 4.01 -19.71
N LEU A 114 -2.95 4.49 -18.98
CA LEU A 114 -3.85 3.61 -18.23
C LEU A 114 -4.56 2.60 -19.14
N TYR A 115 -5.08 3.07 -20.27
CA TYR A 115 -5.71 2.20 -21.27
C TYR A 115 -4.76 1.13 -21.79
N GLU A 116 -3.53 1.49 -22.13
CA GLU A 116 -2.50 0.55 -22.59
C GLU A 116 -2.19 -0.52 -21.54
N ILE A 117 -2.05 -0.15 -20.27
CA ILE A 117 -1.79 -1.09 -19.17
C ILE A 117 -2.97 -2.08 -19.06
N ILE A 118 -4.19 -1.59 -19.08
CA ILE A 118 -5.39 -2.44 -19.00
C ILE A 118 -5.46 -3.40 -20.18
N GLN A 119 -5.29 -2.90 -21.41
CA GLN A 119 -5.43 -3.71 -22.61
C GLN A 119 -4.29 -4.73 -22.79
N ASN A 120 -3.06 -4.32 -22.49
CA ASN A 120 -1.87 -5.11 -22.84
C ASN A 120 -1.35 -5.95 -21.68
N GLN A 121 -1.63 -5.60 -20.44
CA GLN A 121 -1.08 -6.27 -19.26
C GLN A 121 -2.15 -6.90 -18.35
N ILE A 122 -3.33 -6.32 -18.21
CA ILE A 122 -4.37 -6.80 -17.32
C ILE A 122 -5.35 -7.73 -18.04
N LYS A 123 -5.95 -7.31 -19.14
CA LYS A 123 -6.90 -8.13 -19.89
C LYS A 123 -6.33 -9.48 -20.34
N PRO A 124 -5.06 -9.58 -20.80
CA PRO A 124 -4.47 -10.87 -21.17
C PRO A 124 -4.36 -11.88 -20.04
N LEU A 125 -4.55 -11.47 -18.77
CA LEU A 125 -4.57 -12.38 -17.62
C LEU A 125 -5.84 -13.25 -17.56
N GLY A 126 -6.82 -13.00 -18.44
CA GLY A 126 -8.07 -13.77 -18.49
C GLY A 126 -9.22 -13.10 -17.73
N VAL A 127 -9.18 -11.79 -17.58
CA VAL A 127 -10.27 -11.02 -16.95
C VAL A 127 -11.55 -11.18 -17.77
N VAL A 128 -12.62 -11.61 -17.10
CA VAL A 128 -13.97 -11.78 -17.71
C VAL A 128 -14.70 -10.44 -17.74
N ARG A 129 -14.62 -9.69 -16.65
CA ARG A 129 -15.27 -8.39 -16.50
C ARG A 129 -14.40 -7.45 -15.68
N THR A 130 -14.32 -6.20 -16.10
CA THR A 130 -13.62 -5.15 -15.37
C THR A 130 -14.53 -3.95 -15.16
N GLU A 131 -14.31 -3.24 -14.07
CA GLU A 131 -14.86 -1.92 -13.82
C GLU A 131 -13.71 -1.00 -13.44
N THR A 132 -13.62 0.16 -14.08
CA THR A 132 -12.58 1.15 -13.82
C THR A 132 -13.23 2.41 -13.28
N LEU A 133 -12.86 2.80 -12.06
CA LEU A 133 -13.26 4.05 -11.46
C LEU A 133 -12.06 4.98 -11.41
N MET A 134 -12.21 6.17 -12.00
CA MET A 134 -11.16 7.18 -11.95
C MET A 134 -11.22 7.93 -10.63
N SER A 135 -10.07 8.07 -9.95
CA SER A 135 -9.97 8.95 -8.80
C SER A 135 -10.01 10.40 -9.28
N TYR A 136 -11.09 11.08 -8.98
CA TYR A 136 -11.25 12.50 -9.31
C TYR A 136 -10.27 13.36 -8.50
N LYS A 137 -10.15 13.06 -7.20
CA LYS A 137 -9.26 13.74 -6.28
C LYS A 137 -9.02 12.87 -5.05
N GLU A 138 -7.77 12.64 -4.68
CA GLU A 138 -7.46 12.11 -3.35
C GLU A 138 -7.69 13.22 -2.32
N SER A 139 -8.65 13.00 -1.42
CA SER A 139 -8.96 13.98 -0.37
C SER A 139 -7.96 13.93 0.77
N PHE A 140 -7.60 12.73 1.20
CA PHE A 140 -6.49 12.50 2.12
C PHE A 140 -6.03 11.03 2.07
N HIS A 141 -4.80 10.81 2.45
CA HIS A 141 -4.22 9.51 2.77
C HIS A 141 -3.35 9.67 4.02
N ARG A 142 -3.48 8.77 4.96
CA ARG A 142 -2.68 8.77 6.18
C ARG A 142 -2.51 7.35 6.72
N GLN A 143 -1.49 7.15 7.52
CA GLN A 143 -1.32 5.93 8.29
C GLN A 143 -2.42 5.80 9.36
N PHE A 144 -2.66 4.57 9.80
CA PHE A 144 -3.52 4.33 10.95
C PHE A 144 -2.90 4.99 12.20
N VAL A 145 -3.70 5.77 12.91
CA VAL A 145 -3.25 6.48 14.11
C VAL A 145 -3.65 5.67 15.33
N PHE A 146 -2.65 5.30 16.13
CA PHE A 146 -2.86 4.69 17.44
C PHE A 146 -3.16 5.83 18.44
N GLY A 147 -4.35 5.80 19.03
CA GLY A 147 -4.77 6.78 20.00
C GLY A 147 -4.98 6.18 21.38
#